data_d8982cce5d6419438ec2f19616f7a6bb
#
_entry.id   d8982cce5d6419438ec2f19616f7a6bb
#
_cell.length_a   1.000
_cell.length_b   1.000
_cell.length_c   1.000
_cell.angle_alpha   90.00
_cell.angle_beta   90.00
_cell.angle_gamma   90.00
#
_symmetry.space_group_name_H-M   'P 1'
#
loop_
_entity.id
_entity.type
_entity.pdbx_description
1 polymer ?
#
loop_
_entity_poly.entity_id
_entity_poly.type
_entity_poly.pdbx_seq_one_letter_code
_entity_poly.pdbx_strand_id
1 'polypeptide(L)'
;MNKIEFKIIKGNESSEEINEILNEEDMESSIQIRYIKYPTLFDSLKLDGVKEPFIVPGIDTTNNKIVGLGACTIFEDNIAYLNSFRIRTEYRNKVNFGNGYKKIIEELEKEGIDTIITTILDDNKMAKEILTKQRRNMPIYEFYKNITFYSIKNIKKNKYISTPSNI
;
A
#
# COMPACT_ATOMS: atom_id res chain seq x y z
N MET A 1 -4.63 -26.14 -6.02
CA MET A 1 -4.22 -24.80 -6.45
C MET A 1 -4.98 -23.81 -5.58
N ASN A 2 -4.29 -23.05 -4.71
CA ASN A 2 -4.96 -22.12 -3.82
C ASN A 2 -5.67 -21.05 -4.64
N LYS A 3 -6.96 -20.86 -4.38
CA LYS A 3 -7.75 -19.83 -5.05
C LYS A 3 -7.68 -18.56 -4.22
N ILE A 4 -6.96 -17.54 -4.72
CA ILE A 4 -6.88 -16.24 -4.06
C ILE A 4 -7.98 -15.34 -4.62
N GLU A 5 -8.82 -14.81 -3.74
CA GLU A 5 -9.86 -13.84 -4.04
C GLU A 5 -9.47 -12.47 -3.50
N PHE A 6 -9.73 -11.41 -4.27
CA PHE A 6 -9.49 -10.03 -3.86
C PHE A 6 -10.81 -9.32 -3.60
N LYS A 7 -10.88 -8.58 -2.49
CA LYS A 7 -12.06 -7.81 -2.09
C LYS A 7 -11.68 -6.34 -1.88
N ILE A 8 -12.66 -5.46 -2.03
CA ILE A 8 -12.53 -4.06 -1.59
C ILE A 8 -13.13 -3.97 -0.20
N ILE A 9 -12.40 -3.40 0.74
CA ILE A 9 -12.84 -3.10 2.09
C ILE A 9 -12.77 -1.59 2.28
N LYS A 10 -13.91 -0.96 2.61
CA LYS A 10 -14.05 0.45 2.97
C LYS A 10 -14.51 0.55 4.42
N GLY A 11 -14.27 1.71 5.05
CA GLY A 11 -14.71 1.95 6.42
C GLY A 11 -13.85 1.26 7.49
N ASN A 12 -14.40 1.05 8.68
CA ASN A 12 -13.67 0.54 9.84
C ASN A 12 -13.61 -1.01 9.93
N GLU A 13 -13.80 -1.70 8.85
CA GLU A 13 -13.69 -3.17 8.80
C GLU A 13 -12.22 -3.64 8.87
N SER A 14 -11.41 -3.03 9.73
CA SER A 14 -10.05 -3.52 9.96
C SER A 14 -10.09 -4.79 10.81
N SER A 15 -9.70 -5.91 10.24
CA SER A 15 -9.46 -7.12 11.03
C SER A 15 -8.09 -7.04 11.70
N GLU A 16 -7.94 -7.71 12.84
CA GLU A 16 -6.65 -7.87 13.51
C GLU A 16 -5.60 -8.45 12.56
N GLU A 17 -6.00 -9.36 11.69
CA GLU A 17 -5.15 -9.99 10.67
C GLU A 17 -4.58 -8.98 9.65
N ILE A 18 -5.28 -7.89 9.32
CA ILE A 18 -4.75 -6.81 8.48
C ILE A 18 -3.59 -6.11 9.18
N ASN A 19 -3.72 -5.84 10.48
CA ASN A 19 -2.66 -5.20 11.24
C ASN A 19 -1.46 -6.15 11.46
N GLU A 20 -1.71 -7.45 11.65
CA GLU A 20 -0.67 -8.46 11.76
C GLU A 20 0.21 -8.50 10.51
N ILE A 21 -0.36 -8.61 9.31
CA ILE A 21 0.42 -8.71 8.07
C ILE A 21 1.30 -7.47 7.81
N LEU A 22 0.87 -6.29 8.27
CA LEU A 22 1.67 -5.07 8.18
C LEU A 22 2.87 -5.08 9.14
N ASN A 23 2.74 -5.76 10.27
CA ASN A 23 3.77 -5.83 11.29
C ASN A 23 4.74 -7.01 11.11
N GLU A 24 4.27 -8.11 10.51
CA GLU A 24 5.06 -9.32 10.30
C GLU A 24 6.03 -9.22 9.12
N GLU A 25 5.67 -8.47 8.08
CA GLU A 25 6.42 -8.43 6.83
C GLU A 25 7.17 -7.10 6.68
N ASP A 26 8.46 -7.10 6.99
CA ASP A 26 9.32 -5.95 6.75
C ASP A 26 9.54 -5.69 5.25
N MET A 27 9.79 -4.44 4.90
CA MET A 27 10.16 -4.10 3.53
C MET A 27 11.59 -4.53 3.26
N GLU A 28 11.82 -5.23 2.14
CA GLU A 28 13.18 -5.55 1.70
C GLU A 28 13.90 -4.28 1.26
N SER A 29 14.84 -3.84 2.08
CA SER A 29 15.66 -2.66 1.86
C SER A 29 16.94 -2.76 2.72
N SER A 30 18.00 -2.08 2.31
CA SER A 30 19.24 -1.96 3.09
C SER A 30 19.02 -1.24 4.42
N ILE A 31 18.02 -0.38 4.47
CA ILE A 31 17.53 0.28 5.70
C ILE A 31 16.18 -0.34 6.04
N GLN A 32 16.11 -1.01 7.18
CA GLN A 32 14.83 -1.54 7.66
C GLN A 32 13.90 -0.39 8.05
N ILE A 33 12.87 -0.18 7.25
CA ILE A 33 11.83 0.81 7.52
C ILE A 33 10.56 0.05 7.86
N ARG A 34 10.05 0.31 9.07
CA ARG A 34 8.75 -0.19 9.52
C ARG A 34 7.78 0.98 9.65
N TYR A 35 6.68 0.91 8.92
CA TYR A 35 5.59 1.86 9.06
C TYR A 35 4.58 1.31 10.06
N ILE A 36 4.49 1.95 11.22
CA ILE A 36 3.47 1.63 12.22
C ILE A 36 2.24 2.48 11.92
N LYS A 37 1.13 1.83 11.65
CA LYS A 37 -0.17 2.45 11.40
C LYS A 37 -1.00 2.39 12.69
N TYR A 38 -1.33 3.55 13.26
CA TYR A 38 -2.00 3.64 14.56
C TYR A 38 -3.25 4.54 14.48
N PRO A 39 -4.34 4.19 15.19
CA PRO A 39 -4.57 2.92 15.89
C PRO A 39 -4.79 1.75 14.93
N THR A 40 -5.27 1.98 13.73
CA THR A 40 -5.45 0.98 12.67
C THR A 40 -4.91 1.48 11.33
N LEU A 41 -4.83 0.58 10.34
CA LEU A 41 -4.47 0.98 8.98
C LEU A 41 -5.47 2.01 8.44
N PHE A 42 -6.78 1.78 8.60
CA PHE A 42 -7.80 2.70 8.11
C PHE A 42 -7.72 4.09 8.73
N ASP A 43 -7.53 4.18 10.05
CA ASP A 43 -7.40 5.46 10.72
C ASP A 43 -6.21 6.27 10.19
N SER A 44 -5.08 5.60 9.95
CA SER A 44 -3.92 6.24 9.34
C SER A 44 -4.19 6.70 7.92
N LEU A 45 -4.85 5.87 7.09
CA LEU A 45 -5.16 6.23 5.70
C LEU A 45 -6.13 7.40 5.60
N LYS A 46 -7.08 7.52 6.53
CA LYS A 46 -8.02 8.65 6.59
C LYS A 46 -7.33 9.99 6.88
N LEU A 47 -6.21 9.96 7.61
CA LEU A 47 -5.44 11.18 7.88
C LEU A 47 -4.66 11.67 6.65
N ASP A 48 -4.32 10.75 5.75
CA ASP A 48 -3.50 11.05 4.59
C ASP A 48 -4.32 11.50 3.36
N GLY A 49 -5.63 11.23 3.32
CA GLY A 49 -6.47 11.46 2.14
C GLY A 49 -7.67 12.36 2.37
N VAL A 50 -8.33 12.76 1.26
CA VAL A 50 -9.55 13.62 1.28
C VAL A 50 -10.83 12.85 1.01
N LYS A 51 -10.73 11.63 0.47
CA LYS A 51 -11.86 10.70 0.27
C LYS A 51 -11.67 9.46 1.12
N GLU A 52 -12.74 8.66 1.24
CA GLU A 52 -12.68 7.41 1.98
C GLU A 52 -11.65 6.46 1.37
N PRO A 53 -10.61 6.06 2.14
CA PRO A 53 -9.62 5.11 1.67
C PRO A 53 -10.19 3.71 1.60
N PHE A 54 -9.53 2.82 0.86
CA PHE A 54 -9.89 1.42 0.83
C PHE A 54 -8.68 0.50 0.88
N ILE A 55 -8.93 -0.74 1.31
CA ILE A 55 -7.93 -1.80 1.39
C ILE A 55 -8.36 -2.92 0.46
N VAL A 56 -7.38 -3.58 -0.15
CA VAL A 56 -7.58 -4.71 -1.06
C VAL A 56 -6.83 -5.93 -0.54
N PRO A 57 -7.41 -6.68 0.41
CA PRO A 57 -6.85 -7.95 0.83
C PRO A 57 -7.01 -9.00 -0.25
N GLY A 58 -5.97 -9.84 -0.41
CA GLY A 58 -6.03 -11.11 -1.09
C GLY A 58 -6.28 -12.22 -0.06
N ILE A 59 -7.34 -13.00 -0.25
CA ILE A 59 -7.79 -14.03 0.69
C ILE A 59 -7.65 -15.39 0.04
N ASP A 60 -6.94 -16.32 0.70
CA ASP A 60 -6.94 -17.72 0.32
C ASP A 60 -8.26 -18.35 0.74
N THR A 61 -9.09 -18.68 -0.26
CA THR A 61 -10.44 -19.22 -0.01
C THR A 61 -10.45 -20.64 0.55
N THR A 62 -9.30 -21.31 0.63
CA THR A 62 -9.20 -22.66 1.19
C THR A 62 -9.13 -22.64 2.72
N ASN A 63 -8.59 -21.58 3.31
CA ASN A 63 -8.40 -21.45 4.75
C ASN A 63 -8.87 -20.09 5.29
N ASN A 64 -9.42 -19.23 4.43
CA ASN A 64 -9.90 -17.87 4.73
C ASN A 64 -8.81 -16.94 5.28
N LYS A 65 -7.53 -17.20 5.02
CA LYS A 65 -6.39 -16.42 5.49
C LYS A 65 -6.10 -15.25 4.54
N ILE A 66 -5.83 -14.06 5.09
CA ILE A 66 -5.29 -12.94 4.30
C ILE A 66 -3.84 -13.24 3.95
N VAL A 67 -3.55 -13.34 2.66
CA VAL A 67 -2.23 -13.71 2.13
C VAL A 67 -1.40 -12.50 1.68
N GLY A 68 -2.06 -11.38 1.51
CA GLY A 68 -1.45 -10.11 1.14
C GLY A 68 -2.49 -9.02 1.11
N LEU A 69 -2.05 -7.78 1.07
CA LEU A 69 -2.92 -6.62 0.94
C LEU A 69 -2.21 -5.46 0.23
N GLY A 70 -3.01 -4.56 -0.28
CA GLY A 70 -2.62 -3.21 -0.68
C GLY A 70 -3.66 -2.23 -0.18
N ALA A 71 -3.29 -0.98 -0.04
CA ALA A 71 -4.18 0.09 0.38
C ALA A 71 -4.14 1.24 -0.61
N CYS A 72 -5.22 1.99 -0.67
CA CYS A 72 -5.38 3.16 -1.51
C CYS A 72 -5.86 4.35 -0.68
N THR A 73 -5.13 5.44 -0.79
CA THR A 73 -5.50 6.75 -0.27
C THR A 73 -5.78 7.67 -1.46
N ILE A 74 -6.82 8.48 -1.40
CA ILE A 74 -7.18 9.41 -2.47
C ILE A 74 -6.89 10.82 -2.00
N PHE A 75 -5.97 11.49 -2.68
CA PHE A 75 -5.56 12.86 -2.41
C PHE A 75 -6.46 13.88 -3.13
N GLU A 76 -6.23 15.15 -2.85
CA GLU A 76 -6.74 16.24 -3.68
C GLU A 76 -6.34 16.03 -5.15
N ASP A 77 -7.00 16.72 -6.06
CA ASP A 77 -6.77 16.60 -7.51
C ASP A 77 -7.03 15.20 -8.10
N ASN A 78 -7.84 14.37 -7.41
CA ASN A 78 -8.21 13.03 -7.85
C ASN A 78 -7.01 12.10 -8.14
N ILE A 79 -5.96 12.21 -7.33
CA ILE A 79 -4.80 11.33 -7.39
C ILE A 79 -4.95 10.20 -6.39
N ALA A 80 -4.87 8.96 -6.85
CA ALA A 80 -4.82 7.79 -5.99
C ALA A 80 -3.37 7.44 -5.63
N TYR A 81 -3.10 7.26 -4.34
CA TYR A 81 -1.82 6.78 -3.84
C TYR A 81 -1.94 5.34 -3.35
N LEU A 82 -1.32 4.42 -4.08
CA LEU A 82 -1.25 3.02 -3.66
C LEU A 82 -0.10 2.83 -2.70
N ASN A 83 -0.40 2.29 -1.53
CA ASN A 83 0.54 2.11 -0.44
C ASN A 83 0.29 0.80 0.32
N SER A 84 1.08 0.55 1.36
CA SER A 84 0.92 -0.58 2.28
C SER A 84 0.91 -1.96 1.60
N PHE A 85 1.55 -2.09 0.43
CA PHE A 85 1.62 -3.36 -0.28
C PHE A 85 2.44 -4.38 0.51
N ARG A 86 1.81 -5.48 0.89
CA ARG A 86 2.41 -6.59 1.64
C ARG A 86 1.93 -7.92 1.10
N ILE A 87 2.79 -8.92 1.16
CA ILE A 87 2.48 -10.31 0.80
C ILE A 87 3.23 -11.21 1.75
N ARG A 88 2.51 -12.13 2.36
CA ARG A 88 3.14 -13.15 3.21
C ARG A 88 4.18 -13.93 2.40
N THR A 89 5.35 -14.15 3.00
CA THR A 89 6.52 -14.75 2.32
C THR A 89 6.17 -16.05 1.62
N GLU A 90 5.37 -16.93 2.23
CA GLU A 90 4.97 -18.21 1.67
C GLU A 90 4.04 -18.12 0.45
N TYR A 91 3.49 -16.93 0.17
CA TYR A 91 2.58 -16.66 -0.97
C TYR A 91 3.18 -15.82 -2.09
N ARG A 92 4.40 -15.30 -1.94
CA ARG A 92 5.00 -14.31 -2.87
C ARG A 92 5.00 -14.76 -4.33
N ASN A 93 5.20 -16.04 -4.61
CA ASN A 93 5.19 -16.58 -5.98
C ASN A 93 3.88 -17.28 -6.37
N LYS A 94 2.86 -17.23 -5.53
CA LYS A 94 1.60 -17.95 -5.71
C LYS A 94 0.41 -17.02 -6.00
N VAL A 95 0.59 -15.70 -5.81
CA VAL A 95 -0.47 -14.70 -5.95
C VAL A 95 -0.41 -14.05 -7.33
N ASN A 96 -1.54 -14.00 -8.01
CA ASN A 96 -1.70 -13.20 -9.22
C ASN A 96 -2.15 -11.79 -8.86
N PHE A 97 -1.19 -10.88 -8.71
CA PHE A 97 -1.44 -9.48 -8.34
C PHE A 97 -2.31 -8.72 -9.33
N GLY A 98 -2.29 -9.08 -10.61
CA GLY A 98 -3.13 -8.44 -11.61
C GLY A 98 -4.63 -8.48 -11.27
N ASN A 99 -5.08 -9.51 -10.55
CA ASN A 99 -6.47 -9.57 -10.11
C ASN A 99 -6.78 -8.56 -9.00
N GLY A 100 -5.82 -8.30 -8.10
CA GLY A 100 -5.93 -7.23 -7.10
C GLY A 100 -5.94 -5.85 -7.75
N TYR A 101 -5.01 -5.60 -8.68
CA TYR A 101 -4.98 -4.35 -9.43
C TYR A 101 -6.26 -4.09 -10.24
N LYS A 102 -6.82 -5.14 -10.87
CA LYS A 102 -8.10 -5.01 -11.56
C LYS A 102 -9.19 -4.48 -10.61
N LYS A 103 -9.26 -4.98 -9.38
CA LYS A 103 -10.21 -4.48 -8.38
C LYS A 103 -9.96 -3.03 -7.99
N ILE A 104 -8.69 -2.65 -7.83
CA ILE A 104 -8.30 -1.26 -7.53
C ILE A 104 -8.75 -0.34 -8.67
N ILE A 105 -8.41 -0.68 -9.91
CA ILE A 105 -8.74 0.14 -11.07
C ILE A 105 -10.25 0.29 -11.23
N GLU A 106 -11.02 -0.82 -11.15
CA GLU A 106 -12.48 -0.80 -11.20
C GLU A 106 -13.10 0.12 -10.14
N GLU A 107 -12.49 0.19 -8.95
CA GLU A 107 -12.97 1.05 -7.87
C GLU A 107 -12.62 2.53 -8.13
N LEU A 108 -11.41 2.80 -8.58
CA LEU A 108 -10.96 4.16 -8.90
C LEU A 108 -11.72 4.76 -10.10
N GLU A 109 -12.04 3.96 -11.10
CA GLU A 109 -12.88 4.39 -12.23
C GLU A 109 -14.26 4.86 -11.79
N LYS A 110 -14.89 4.19 -10.81
CA LYS A 110 -16.18 4.62 -10.23
C LYS A 110 -16.09 5.99 -9.56
N GLU A 111 -14.94 6.31 -8.99
CA GLU A 111 -14.66 7.59 -8.33
C GLU A 111 -14.17 8.67 -9.30
N GLY A 112 -14.03 8.35 -10.60
CA GLY A 112 -13.53 9.26 -11.63
C GLY A 112 -12.04 9.59 -11.48
N ILE A 113 -11.25 8.64 -10.93
CA ILE A 113 -9.82 8.79 -10.70
C ILE A 113 -9.06 8.05 -11.79
N ASP A 114 -8.21 8.76 -12.50
CA ASP A 114 -7.42 8.26 -13.62
C ASP A 114 -5.91 8.26 -13.35
N THR A 115 -5.47 8.97 -12.32
CA THR A 115 -4.06 9.10 -11.98
C THR A 115 -3.72 8.30 -10.73
N ILE A 116 -2.79 7.37 -10.87
CA ILE A 116 -2.33 6.49 -9.79
C ILE A 116 -0.83 6.70 -9.57
N ILE A 117 -0.44 6.94 -8.34
CA ILE A 117 0.97 7.01 -7.94
C ILE A 117 1.30 5.95 -6.88
N THR A 118 2.56 5.57 -6.81
CA THR A 118 3.11 4.76 -5.72
C THR A 118 4.56 5.13 -5.47
N THR A 119 5.05 4.86 -4.27
CA THR A 119 6.47 5.04 -3.93
C THR A 119 7.12 3.69 -3.66
N ILE A 120 8.34 3.53 -4.13
CA ILE A 120 9.14 2.32 -3.92
C ILE A 120 10.49 2.76 -3.37
N LEU A 121 10.97 2.08 -2.34
CA LEU A 121 12.33 2.30 -1.84
C LEU A 121 13.34 1.98 -2.96
N ASP A 122 14.35 2.81 -3.12
CA ASP A 122 15.24 2.73 -4.28
C ASP A 122 15.97 1.39 -4.39
N ASP A 123 16.33 0.80 -3.28
CA ASP A 123 17.01 -0.49 -3.19
C ASP A 123 16.06 -1.71 -3.10
N ASN A 124 14.74 -1.50 -3.05
CA ASN A 124 13.76 -2.59 -3.07
C ASN A 124 13.56 -3.14 -4.49
N LYS A 125 14.53 -3.95 -4.92
CA LYS A 125 14.53 -4.54 -6.27
C LYS A 125 13.32 -5.43 -6.53
N MET A 126 12.87 -6.17 -5.52
CA MET A 126 11.72 -7.06 -5.65
C MET A 126 10.43 -6.27 -5.92
N ALA A 127 10.17 -5.21 -5.17
CA ALA A 127 9.00 -4.37 -5.41
C ALA A 127 9.06 -3.70 -6.78
N LYS A 128 10.23 -3.17 -7.18
CA LYS A 128 10.43 -2.63 -8.52
C LYS A 128 10.09 -3.66 -9.59
N GLU A 129 10.66 -4.88 -9.51
CA GLU A 129 10.37 -5.94 -10.49
C GLU A 129 8.89 -6.33 -10.53
N ILE A 130 8.25 -6.49 -9.38
CA ILE A 130 6.84 -6.84 -9.29
C ILE A 130 5.95 -5.78 -9.94
N LEU A 131 6.20 -4.51 -9.66
CA LEU A 131 5.34 -3.40 -10.09
C LEU A 131 5.61 -2.95 -11.52
N THR A 132 6.86 -2.98 -11.98
CA THR A 132 7.22 -2.50 -13.33
C THR A 132 7.13 -3.59 -14.40
N LYS A 133 7.12 -4.87 -14.02
CA LYS A 133 6.97 -5.96 -14.98
C LYS A 133 5.58 -5.96 -15.58
N GLN A 134 5.51 -5.80 -16.89
CA GLN A 134 4.23 -5.84 -17.61
C GLN A 134 3.55 -7.20 -17.44
N ARG A 135 2.34 -7.20 -16.90
CA ARG A 135 1.52 -8.39 -16.65
C ARG A 135 0.05 -8.07 -16.97
N ARG A 136 -0.72 -9.11 -17.26
CA ARG A 136 -2.17 -8.96 -17.48
C ARG A 136 -2.85 -8.30 -16.27
N ASN A 137 -3.67 -7.29 -16.53
CA ASN A 137 -4.41 -6.51 -15.52
C ASN A 137 -3.54 -5.66 -14.57
N MET A 138 -2.25 -5.49 -14.87
CA MET A 138 -1.39 -4.55 -14.16
C MET A 138 -1.34 -3.23 -14.93
N PRO A 139 -1.32 -2.08 -14.25
CA PRO A 139 -1.05 -0.80 -14.90
C PRO A 139 0.39 -0.78 -15.41
N ILE A 140 0.62 0.05 -16.41
CA ILE A 140 1.99 0.36 -16.86
C ILE A 140 2.50 1.46 -15.95
N TYR A 141 3.54 1.17 -15.17
CA TYR A 141 4.19 2.14 -14.32
C TYR A 141 5.29 2.88 -15.09
N GLU A 142 5.24 4.20 -15.02
CA GLU A 142 6.28 5.08 -15.52
C GLU A 142 7.01 5.74 -14.36
N PHE A 143 8.34 5.88 -14.49
CA PHE A 143 9.12 6.60 -13.51
C PHE A 143 8.79 8.09 -13.58
N TYR A 144 8.39 8.66 -12.44
CA TYR A 144 8.06 10.07 -12.36
C TYR A 144 9.23 10.89 -11.78
N LYS A 145 9.62 10.62 -10.53
CA LYS A 145 10.72 11.32 -9.85
C LYS A 145 11.26 10.55 -8.66
N ASN A 146 12.46 10.94 -8.20
CA ASN A 146 12.98 10.51 -6.91
C ASN A 146 12.55 11.47 -5.80
N ILE A 147 12.27 10.90 -4.62
CA ILE A 147 11.98 11.64 -3.38
C ILE A 147 13.04 11.24 -2.37
N THR A 148 13.70 12.21 -1.75
CA THR A 148 14.70 11.96 -0.71
C THR A 148 14.14 12.36 0.64
N PHE A 149 14.19 11.41 1.59
CA PHE A 149 13.81 11.66 2.98
C PHE A 149 15.06 11.84 3.82
N TYR A 150 15.08 12.88 4.64
CA TYR A 150 16.15 13.14 5.58
C TYR A 150 15.69 12.83 7.01
N SER A 151 16.44 12.00 7.73
CA SER A 151 16.25 11.80 9.16
C SER A 151 17.19 12.72 9.92
N ILE A 152 16.63 13.56 10.79
CA ILE A 152 17.38 14.48 11.62
C ILE A 152 17.29 14.02 13.07
N LYS A 153 18.45 13.71 13.67
CA LYS A 153 18.50 13.38 15.08
C LYS A 153 18.13 14.60 15.92
N ASN A 154 17.10 14.46 16.75
CA ASN A 154 16.75 15.51 17.70
C ASN A 154 17.79 15.56 18.83
N ILE A 155 18.61 16.60 18.84
CA ILE A 155 19.68 16.81 19.84
C ILE A 155 19.18 17.57 21.07
N LYS A 156 18.03 18.26 20.96
CA LYS A 156 17.43 19.01 22.09
C LYS A 156 16.01 18.50 22.34
N LYS A 157 15.66 18.28 23.61
CA LYS A 157 14.31 17.86 24.06
C LYS A 157 13.22 18.94 23.82
N ASN A 158 13.37 19.81 22.87
CA ASN A 158 12.42 20.89 22.59
C ASN A 158 11.43 20.46 21.53
N LYS A 159 10.17 20.78 21.79
CA LYS A 159 9.01 20.49 20.95
C LYS A 159 9.29 20.83 19.48
N TYR A 160 9.25 19.82 18.61
CA TYR A 160 9.16 20.04 17.18
C TYR A 160 7.70 20.08 16.79
N ILE A 161 7.31 21.18 16.23
CA ILE A 161 6.09 21.26 15.44
C ILE A 161 6.56 20.99 14.01
N SER A 162 6.34 19.80 13.50
CA SER A 162 6.46 19.56 12.06
C SER A 162 5.23 20.19 11.43
N THR A 163 5.41 21.34 10.80
CA THR A 163 4.43 21.80 9.82
C THR A 163 4.60 20.93 8.57
N PRO A 164 3.52 20.31 8.06
CA PRO A 164 3.59 19.68 6.77
C PRO A 164 3.98 20.75 5.75
N SER A 165 5.09 20.54 5.05
CA SER A 165 5.40 21.35 3.90
C SER A 165 4.40 20.98 2.82
N ASN A 166 3.55 21.91 2.43
CA ASN A 166 2.76 21.78 1.23
C ASN A 166 3.72 21.58 0.06
N ILE A 167 3.66 20.41 -0.56
CA ILE A 167 4.32 20.08 -1.83
C ILE A 167 3.31 20.29 -2.94
#